data_50cef7324949b8341f72290a7c185f9b
#
_entry.id   50cef7324949b8341f72290a7c185f9b
#
_cell.length_a   1.000
_cell.length_b   1.000
_cell.length_c   1.000
_cell.angle_alpha   90.00
_cell.angle_beta   90.00
_cell.angle_gamma   90.00
#
_symmetry.space_group_name_H-M   'P 1'
#
loop_
_entity.id
_entity.type
_entity.pdbx_description
1 polymer ?
#
loop_
_entity_poly.entity_id
_entity_poly.type
_entity_poly.pdbx_seq_one_letter_code
_entity_poly.pdbx_strand_id
1 'polypeptide(L)'
;MNWLFPIYLAGAAAILAPILLHLRRRPPQDRVEFSSLLFLDAQTPMPVSKRRLENWLLLLLRCLALILLALMFSRPFWPSEQSVTASASRASLILIDRSASMRREDLWKKAVAEAEKLVREAKITDRIAFAVFDRELTPLWTFDEDRQAPANRLTIFKSRLEALSPTWEPTHLDRALIAAVPSFDSSTATLQKRIHLISDLQEGAKLDALRTIAWPAEITLQVHRIDAAVNDNLSLALAASLGRMTTRWKLRACGPR
;
A
#
# COMPACT_ATOMS: atom_id res chain seq x y z
N MET A 1 -14.30 -1.42 -4.52
CA MET A 1 -13.47 -2.06 -5.58
C MET A 1 -12.54 -1.02 -6.14
N ASN A 2 -11.24 -1.19 -5.97
CA ASN A 2 -10.24 -0.32 -6.58
C ASN A 2 -9.53 -1.10 -7.68
N TRP A 3 -9.16 -0.40 -8.75
CA TRP A 3 -8.49 -0.97 -9.92
C TRP A 3 -7.07 -0.44 -9.97
N LEU A 4 -6.06 -1.32 -10.04
CA LEU A 4 -4.66 -0.88 -10.13
C LEU A 4 -4.39 -0.18 -11.47
N PHE A 5 -5.00 -0.70 -12.54
CA PHE A 5 -4.81 -0.19 -13.90
C PHE A 5 -6.14 -0.10 -14.64
N PRO A 6 -6.97 0.92 -14.36
CA PRO A 6 -8.31 1.05 -14.96
C PRO A 6 -8.28 1.21 -16.48
N ILE A 7 -7.15 1.63 -17.05
CA ILE A 7 -7.00 1.80 -18.50
C ILE A 7 -7.16 0.49 -19.28
N TYR A 8 -6.88 -0.67 -18.67
CA TYR A 8 -7.06 -1.97 -19.32
C TYR A 8 -8.54 -2.37 -19.46
N LEU A 9 -9.45 -1.72 -18.73
CA LEU A 9 -10.89 -1.88 -18.97
C LEU A 9 -11.30 -1.37 -20.35
N ALA A 10 -10.57 -0.42 -20.92
CA ALA A 10 -10.76 0.01 -22.30
C ALA A 10 -10.51 -1.14 -23.30
N GLY A 11 -9.72 -2.15 -22.93
CA GLY A 11 -9.55 -3.39 -23.68
C GLY A 11 -10.84 -4.19 -23.85
N ALA A 12 -11.84 -3.99 -22.99
CA ALA A 12 -13.16 -4.57 -23.15
C ALA A 12 -13.87 -4.09 -24.45
N ALA A 13 -13.49 -2.91 -24.97
CA ALA A 13 -13.98 -2.46 -26.29
C ALA A 13 -13.60 -3.41 -27.44
N ALA A 14 -12.55 -4.24 -27.28
CA ALA A 14 -12.17 -5.28 -28.21
C ALA A 14 -13.28 -6.33 -28.44
N ILE A 15 -14.29 -6.41 -27.56
CA ILE A 15 -15.49 -7.27 -27.72
C ILE A 15 -16.28 -6.88 -28.98
N LEU A 16 -16.21 -5.61 -29.38
CA LEU A 16 -16.86 -5.15 -30.60
C LEU A 16 -16.34 -5.90 -31.86
N ALA A 17 -15.08 -6.30 -31.88
CA ALA A 17 -14.47 -6.97 -33.02
C ALA A 17 -15.11 -8.35 -33.34
N PRO A 18 -15.25 -9.32 -32.43
CA PRO A 18 -15.91 -10.57 -32.71
C PRO A 18 -17.40 -10.40 -33.01
N ILE A 19 -18.07 -9.43 -32.40
CA ILE A 19 -19.49 -9.12 -32.70
C ILE A 19 -19.62 -8.61 -34.14
N LEU A 20 -18.81 -7.61 -34.55
CA LEU A 20 -18.84 -7.05 -35.90
C LEU A 20 -18.44 -8.11 -36.96
N LEU A 21 -17.44 -8.94 -36.69
CA LEU A 21 -17.03 -10.02 -37.56
C LEU A 21 -18.11 -11.07 -37.68
N HIS A 22 -18.84 -11.38 -36.61
CA HIS A 22 -19.96 -12.34 -36.66
C HIS A 22 -21.14 -11.80 -37.45
N LEU A 23 -21.44 -10.50 -37.35
CA LEU A 23 -22.47 -9.83 -38.15
C LEU A 23 -22.09 -9.71 -39.63
N ARG A 24 -20.79 -9.70 -39.97
CA ARG A 24 -20.26 -9.49 -41.31
C ARG A 24 -20.06 -10.81 -42.10
N ARG A 25 -20.48 -11.96 -41.59
CA ARG A 25 -20.37 -13.22 -42.30
C ARG A 25 -21.10 -13.12 -43.65
N ARG A 26 -20.33 -13.22 -44.74
CA ARG A 26 -20.85 -13.35 -46.07
C ARG A 26 -21.35 -14.80 -46.23
N PRO A 27 -22.55 -15.02 -46.76
CA PRO A 27 -22.96 -16.38 -47.14
C PRO A 27 -21.96 -16.95 -48.15
N PRO A 28 -21.57 -18.22 -48.03
CA PRO A 28 -20.75 -18.86 -49.05
C PRO A 28 -21.52 -18.80 -50.36
N GLN A 29 -20.93 -18.17 -51.36
CA GLN A 29 -21.43 -18.18 -52.72
C GLN A 29 -20.79 -19.38 -53.42
N ASP A 30 -21.23 -20.57 -53.07
CA ASP A 30 -20.90 -21.74 -53.86
C ASP A 30 -21.72 -21.66 -55.17
N ARG A 31 -21.06 -21.22 -56.24
CA ARG A 31 -21.57 -21.36 -57.57
C ARG A 31 -21.46 -22.83 -57.96
N VAL A 32 -22.60 -23.53 -57.95
CA VAL A 32 -22.70 -24.83 -58.50
C VAL A 32 -23.09 -24.60 -59.94
N GLU A 33 -22.21 -25.00 -60.93
CA GLU A 33 -22.52 -24.95 -62.31
C GLU A 33 -23.43 -26.15 -62.64
N PHE A 34 -24.68 -25.82 -62.88
CA PHE A 34 -25.63 -26.84 -63.36
C PHE A 34 -25.59 -26.88 -64.89
N SER A 35 -25.41 -28.10 -65.50
CA SER A 35 -25.29 -28.31 -66.90
C SER A 35 -26.63 -28.23 -67.67
N SER A 36 -27.78 -28.22 -66.99
CA SER A 36 -29.07 -28.03 -67.60
C SER A 36 -30.09 -27.36 -66.64
N LEU A 37 -30.63 -26.23 -67.03
CA LEU A 37 -31.69 -25.50 -66.32
C LEU A 37 -33.10 -25.92 -66.80
N LEU A 38 -33.23 -26.93 -67.70
CA LEU A 38 -34.47 -27.27 -68.35
C LEU A 38 -35.56 -27.80 -67.42
N PHE A 39 -35.22 -28.23 -66.21
CA PHE A 39 -36.13 -28.81 -65.24
C PHE A 39 -36.34 -27.95 -64.00
N LEU A 40 -35.80 -26.71 -64.01
CA LEU A 40 -36.07 -25.78 -62.92
C LEU A 40 -37.36 -25.01 -63.24
N ASP A 41 -38.44 -25.50 -62.69
CA ASP A 41 -39.72 -24.80 -62.70
C ASP A 41 -39.57 -23.54 -61.77
N ALA A 42 -40.11 -22.41 -62.24
CA ALA A 42 -40.03 -21.14 -61.54
C ALA A 42 -40.92 -21.17 -60.25
N GLN A 43 -40.52 -21.91 -59.28
CA GLN A 43 -41.23 -22.05 -58.00
C GLN A 43 -40.77 -21.01 -57.01
N THR A 44 -41.74 -20.19 -56.66
CA THR A 44 -41.88 -19.38 -55.42
C THR A 44 -40.58 -18.91 -54.71
N PRO A 45 -40.48 -17.62 -54.38
CA PRO A 45 -39.31 -17.11 -53.68
C PRO A 45 -39.10 -17.89 -52.39
N MET A 46 -37.95 -18.56 -52.29
CA MET A 46 -37.55 -19.23 -51.06
C MET A 46 -37.64 -18.26 -49.87
N PRO A 47 -38.26 -18.67 -48.79
CA PRO A 47 -38.36 -17.82 -47.61
C PRO A 47 -36.95 -17.43 -47.20
N VAL A 48 -36.71 -16.10 -47.15
CA VAL A 48 -35.47 -15.52 -46.67
C VAL A 48 -35.27 -16.06 -45.28
N SER A 49 -34.38 -17.03 -45.12
CA SER A 49 -34.01 -17.60 -43.82
C SER A 49 -33.68 -16.45 -42.87
N LYS A 50 -34.55 -16.25 -41.87
CA LYS A 50 -34.26 -15.34 -40.78
C LYS A 50 -32.88 -15.68 -40.27
N ARG A 51 -31.95 -14.71 -40.27
CA ARG A 51 -30.59 -14.85 -39.79
C ARG A 51 -30.63 -15.39 -38.36
N ARG A 52 -30.64 -16.70 -38.19
CA ARG A 52 -30.40 -17.33 -36.90
C ARG A 52 -28.92 -17.17 -36.64
N LEU A 53 -28.59 -16.62 -35.49
CA LEU A 53 -27.21 -16.57 -34.96
C LEU A 53 -26.74 -18.02 -34.79
N GLU A 54 -26.22 -18.62 -35.86
CA GLU A 54 -25.57 -19.93 -35.78
C GLU A 54 -24.30 -19.75 -34.94
N ASN A 55 -24.08 -20.64 -33.97
CA ASN A 55 -22.94 -20.64 -33.08
C ASN A 55 -22.88 -19.45 -32.09
N TRP A 56 -24.04 -19.00 -31.60
CA TRP A 56 -24.10 -17.97 -30.56
C TRP A 56 -23.28 -18.32 -29.31
N LEU A 57 -23.17 -19.61 -28.97
CA LEU A 57 -22.36 -20.12 -27.90
C LEU A 57 -20.85 -19.81 -28.09
N LEU A 58 -20.39 -19.98 -29.33
CA LEU A 58 -18.99 -19.71 -29.69
C LEU A 58 -18.69 -18.20 -29.65
N LEU A 59 -19.65 -17.37 -30.04
CA LEU A 59 -19.56 -15.91 -29.90
C LEU A 59 -19.49 -15.52 -28.44
N LEU A 60 -20.37 -16.07 -27.60
CA LEU A 60 -20.40 -15.83 -26.14
C LEU A 60 -19.07 -16.22 -25.51
N LEU A 61 -18.52 -17.40 -25.85
CA LEU A 61 -17.24 -17.85 -25.30
C LEU A 61 -16.08 -16.90 -25.66
N ARG A 62 -16.06 -16.40 -26.92
CA ARG A 62 -15.05 -15.42 -27.36
C ARG A 62 -15.15 -14.10 -26.60
N CYS A 63 -16.37 -13.58 -26.42
CA CYS A 63 -16.61 -12.36 -25.66
C CYS A 63 -16.22 -12.56 -24.19
N LEU A 64 -16.57 -13.71 -23.60
CA LEU A 64 -16.22 -14.04 -22.22
C LEU A 64 -14.70 -14.10 -22.03
N ALA A 65 -13.99 -14.73 -22.95
CA ALA A 65 -12.53 -14.81 -22.92
C ALA A 65 -11.86 -13.41 -22.92
N LEU A 66 -12.37 -12.49 -23.76
CA LEU A 66 -11.87 -11.12 -23.82
C LEU A 66 -12.19 -10.34 -22.54
N ILE A 67 -13.36 -10.54 -21.94
CA ILE A 67 -13.73 -9.94 -20.66
C ILE A 67 -12.80 -10.44 -19.55
N LEU A 68 -12.59 -11.75 -19.45
CA LEU A 68 -11.71 -12.33 -18.44
C LEU A 68 -10.26 -11.85 -18.62
N LEU A 69 -9.81 -11.73 -19.87
CA LEU A 69 -8.48 -11.18 -20.16
C LEU A 69 -8.37 -9.72 -19.70
N ALA A 70 -9.35 -8.87 -20.00
CA ALA A 70 -9.39 -7.48 -19.56
C ALA A 70 -9.42 -7.38 -18.03
N LEU A 71 -10.17 -8.23 -17.35
CA LEU A 71 -10.24 -8.30 -15.90
C LEU A 71 -8.90 -8.76 -15.29
N MET A 72 -8.24 -9.73 -15.89
CA MET A 72 -6.95 -10.24 -15.44
C MET A 72 -5.87 -9.12 -15.47
N PHE A 73 -5.81 -8.35 -16.55
CA PHE A 73 -4.84 -7.25 -16.66
C PHE A 73 -5.22 -6.03 -15.83
N SER A 74 -6.50 -5.79 -15.61
CA SER A 74 -6.99 -4.70 -14.74
C SER A 74 -6.68 -4.93 -13.26
N ARG A 75 -6.30 -6.16 -12.86
CA ARG A 75 -5.96 -6.55 -11.48
C ARG A 75 -6.94 -5.92 -10.49
N PRO A 76 -8.21 -6.32 -10.49
CA PRO A 76 -9.14 -5.86 -9.47
C PRO A 76 -8.60 -6.32 -8.12
N PHE A 77 -8.37 -5.38 -7.21
CA PHE A 77 -8.11 -5.73 -5.84
C PHE A 77 -9.24 -5.16 -4.99
N TRP A 78 -9.74 -5.98 -4.14
CA TRP A 78 -10.49 -5.48 -3.02
C TRP A 78 -9.43 -5.05 -1.99
N PRO A 79 -9.34 -3.75 -1.65
CA PRO A 79 -8.67 -3.45 -0.42
C PRO A 79 -9.38 -4.35 0.60
N SER A 80 -8.71 -5.38 1.05
CA SER A 80 -9.07 -5.99 2.29
C SER A 80 -8.91 -4.85 3.29
N GLU A 81 -9.98 -4.05 3.49
CA GLU A 81 -10.24 -3.65 4.83
C GLU A 81 -10.24 -5.01 5.51
N GLN A 82 -9.09 -5.35 6.12
CA GLN A 82 -9.09 -6.37 7.12
C GLN A 82 -10.25 -5.92 7.98
N SER A 83 -11.39 -6.51 7.68
CA SER A 83 -12.62 -6.29 8.42
C SER A 83 -12.12 -6.45 9.83
N VAL A 84 -12.13 -5.34 10.53
CA VAL A 84 -11.92 -5.29 11.96
C VAL A 84 -13.04 -6.17 12.49
N THR A 85 -12.82 -7.48 12.38
CA THR A 85 -13.61 -8.44 13.12
C THR A 85 -13.39 -8.00 14.54
N ALA A 86 -14.45 -7.46 15.11
CA ALA A 86 -14.49 -6.69 16.34
C ALA A 86 -14.03 -7.47 17.58
N SER A 87 -13.20 -8.49 17.41
CA SER A 87 -12.73 -9.41 18.46
C SER A 87 -11.27 -9.83 18.36
N ALA A 88 -10.54 -9.56 17.28
CA ALA A 88 -9.13 -9.95 17.25
C ALA A 88 -8.32 -8.97 18.09
N SER A 89 -7.77 -9.42 19.19
CA SER A 89 -6.79 -8.65 19.97
C SER A 89 -5.59 -8.29 19.10
N ARG A 90 -5.05 -7.09 19.28
CA ARG A 90 -3.96 -6.54 18.47
C ARG A 90 -2.69 -6.43 19.31
N ALA A 91 -1.54 -6.60 18.66
CA ALA A 91 -0.25 -6.26 19.21
C ALA A 91 0.27 -5.00 18.47
N SER A 92 0.27 -3.87 19.15
CA SER A 92 0.66 -2.57 18.59
C SER A 92 1.96 -2.10 19.22
N LEU A 93 3.00 -1.92 18.41
CA LEU A 93 4.27 -1.30 18.80
C LEU A 93 4.29 0.14 18.31
N ILE A 94 4.39 1.09 19.24
CA ILE A 94 4.44 2.52 18.93
C ILE A 94 5.90 2.96 18.94
N LEU A 95 6.39 3.43 17.78
CA LEU A 95 7.72 3.96 17.58
C LEU A 95 7.66 5.47 17.47
N ILE A 96 8.32 6.18 18.37
CA ILE A 96 8.31 7.64 18.43
C ILE A 96 9.70 8.14 18.06
N ASP A 97 9.78 8.95 17.04
CA ASP A 97 11.00 9.60 16.59
C ASP A 97 11.46 10.63 17.62
N ARG A 98 12.72 10.50 18.07
CA ARG A 98 13.36 11.39 19.03
C ARG A 98 14.58 12.11 18.45
N SER A 99 14.77 12.03 17.14
CA SER A 99 15.92 12.59 16.44
C SER A 99 15.99 14.13 16.51
N ALA A 100 17.08 14.68 15.99
CA ALA A 100 17.35 16.11 16.01
C ALA A 100 16.25 16.95 15.32
N SER A 101 15.58 16.41 14.31
CA SER A 101 14.49 17.08 13.61
C SER A 101 13.29 17.37 14.51
N MET A 102 13.02 16.48 15.46
CA MET A 102 11.90 16.59 16.41
C MET A 102 12.11 17.70 17.46
N ARG A 103 13.29 18.33 17.49
CA ARG A 103 13.56 19.49 18.34
C ARG A 103 12.92 20.79 17.84
N ARG A 104 12.48 20.81 16.59
CA ARG A 104 11.86 21.98 15.97
C ARG A 104 10.47 22.21 16.56
N GLU A 105 10.19 23.45 16.94
CA GLU A 105 8.88 23.89 17.42
C GLU A 105 8.24 22.91 18.42
N ASP A 106 6.99 22.55 18.15
CA ASP A 106 6.18 21.65 18.96
C ASP A 106 6.09 20.22 18.39
N LEU A 107 7.01 19.81 17.47
CA LEU A 107 6.95 18.50 16.84
C LEU A 107 6.99 17.37 17.87
N TRP A 108 7.90 17.45 18.83
CA TRP A 108 7.97 16.48 19.92
C TRP A 108 6.67 16.39 20.71
N LYS A 109 6.12 17.53 21.09
CA LYS A 109 4.85 17.56 21.83
C LYS A 109 3.69 16.96 21.01
N LYS A 110 3.63 17.26 19.70
CA LYS A 110 2.64 16.68 18.80
C LYS A 110 2.81 15.17 18.67
N ALA A 111 4.07 14.68 18.55
CA ALA A 111 4.36 13.25 18.44
C ALA A 111 3.95 12.51 19.72
N VAL A 112 4.27 13.06 20.88
CA VAL A 112 3.86 12.50 22.19
C VAL A 112 2.34 12.50 22.33
N ALA A 113 1.65 13.56 21.91
CA ALA A 113 0.19 13.63 21.94
C ALA A 113 -0.47 12.59 21.04
N GLU A 114 0.06 12.38 19.82
CA GLU A 114 -0.44 11.34 18.92
C GLU A 114 -0.19 9.94 19.47
N ALA A 115 0.98 9.71 20.06
CA ALA A 115 1.28 8.44 20.71
C ALA A 115 0.36 8.20 21.93
N GLU A 116 0.12 9.24 22.77
CA GLU A 116 -0.81 9.15 23.90
C GLU A 116 -2.22 8.78 23.45
N LYS A 117 -2.67 9.35 22.34
CA LYS A 117 -3.97 9.04 21.73
C LYS A 117 -4.05 7.56 21.37
N LEU A 118 -3.04 7.00 20.70
CA LEU A 118 -2.98 5.59 20.35
C LEU A 118 -3.02 4.67 21.58
N VAL A 119 -2.29 5.02 22.63
CA VAL A 119 -2.30 4.28 23.90
C VAL A 119 -3.68 4.34 24.56
N ARG A 120 -4.37 5.49 24.50
CA ARG A 120 -5.69 5.70 25.08
C ARG A 120 -6.81 4.97 24.32
N GLU A 121 -6.70 4.89 22.99
CA GLU A 121 -7.67 4.22 22.12
C GLU A 121 -7.58 2.69 22.17
N ALA A 122 -6.47 2.18 22.69
CA ALA A 122 -6.24 0.74 22.78
C ALA A 122 -7.14 0.07 23.82
N LYS A 123 -7.68 -1.07 23.46
CA LYS A 123 -8.49 -1.89 24.36
C LYS A 123 -7.63 -2.60 25.41
N ILE A 124 -8.23 -3.01 26.51
CA ILE A 124 -7.54 -3.81 27.54
C ILE A 124 -7.06 -5.16 26.98
N THR A 125 -7.78 -5.69 25.99
CA THR A 125 -7.45 -6.95 25.31
C THR A 125 -6.27 -6.81 24.33
N ASP A 126 -5.96 -5.59 23.89
CA ASP A 126 -4.84 -5.34 22.99
C ASP A 126 -3.53 -5.37 23.77
N ARG A 127 -2.44 -5.71 23.09
CA ARG A 127 -1.09 -5.62 23.64
C ARG A 127 -0.40 -4.38 23.08
N ILE A 128 0.22 -3.61 23.96
CA ILE A 128 0.92 -2.39 23.58
C ILE A 128 2.35 -2.43 24.06
N ALA A 129 3.25 -2.09 23.15
CA ALA A 129 4.62 -1.74 23.47
C ALA A 129 4.92 -0.36 22.90
N PHE A 130 5.82 0.39 23.49
CA PHE A 130 6.28 1.65 22.96
C PHE A 130 7.78 1.82 23.15
N ALA A 131 8.40 2.41 22.15
CA ALA A 131 9.82 2.68 22.09
C ALA A 131 10.08 4.04 21.46
N VAL A 132 11.20 4.64 21.79
CA VAL A 132 11.71 5.82 21.09
C VAL A 132 12.90 5.41 20.22
N PHE A 133 13.10 6.14 19.15
CA PHE A 133 14.25 5.89 18.28
C PHE A 133 14.88 7.20 17.79
N ASP A 134 16.16 7.15 17.58
CA ASP A 134 16.97 8.13 16.89
C ASP A 134 17.97 7.39 15.99
N ARG A 135 19.18 7.21 16.41
CA ARG A 135 20.19 6.34 15.80
C ARG A 135 19.97 4.86 16.13
N GLU A 136 19.38 4.60 17.30
CA GLU A 136 19.10 3.27 17.84
C GLU A 136 17.69 3.23 18.42
N LEU A 137 17.14 2.01 18.51
CA LEU A 137 15.84 1.79 19.12
C LEU A 137 16.02 1.60 20.65
N THR A 138 15.32 2.43 21.41
CA THR A 138 15.29 2.33 22.88
C THR A 138 13.89 1.93 23.33
N PRO A 139 13.68 0.69 23.77
CA PRO A 139 12.38 0.26 24.28
C PRO A 139 12.08 0.96 25.60
N LEU A 140 10.87 1.50 25.72
CA LEU A 140 10.38 2.10 26.95
C LEU A 140 9.38 1.21 27.68
N TRP A 141 8.58 0.45 26.94
CA TRP A 141 7.58 -0.46 27.45
C TRP A 141 7.46 -1.65 26.53
N THR A 142 7.60 -2.86 27.08
CA THR A 142 7.56 -4.10 26.32
C THR A 142 6.18 -4.75 26.37
N PHE A 143 5.90 -5.69 25.46
CA PHE A 143 4.67 -6.47 25.47
C PHE A 143 4.52 -7.34 26.74
N ASP A 144 5.64 -7.76 27.34
CA ASP A 144 5.64 -8.53 28.57
C ASP A 144 5.25 -7.68 29.80
N GLU A 145 5.79 -6.46 29.89
CA GLU A 145 5.40 -5.48 30.92
C GLU A 145 3.90 -5.13 30.78
N ASP A 146 3.43 -4.95 29.56
CA ASP A 146 2.02 -4.68 29.26
C ASP A 146 1.09 -5.80 29.69
N ARG A 147 1.52 -7.06 29.50
CA ARG A 147 0.78 -8.22 29.95
C ARG A 147 0.60 -8.26 31.45
N GLN A 148 1.62 -7.82 32.21
CA GLN A 148 1.60 -7.83 33.66
C GLN A 148 0.75 -6.69 34.25
N ALA A 149 0.73 -5.52 33.62
CA ALA A 149 0.08 -4.33 34.15
C ALA A 149 -0.65 -3.49 33.09
N PRO A 150 -1.63 -4.03 32.36
CA PRO A 150 -2.29 -3.31 31.26
C PRO A 150 -3.02 -2.03 31.70
N ALA A 151 -3.49 -1.97 32.94
CA ALA A 151 -4.18 -0.80 33.46
C ALA A 151 -3.25 0.42 33.66
N ASN A 152 -1.96 0.19 33.80
CA ASN A 152 -0.96 1.24 34.10
C ASN A 152 -0.32 1.86 32.87
N ARG A 153 -0.69 1.39 31.65
CA ARG A 153 -0.11 1.83 30.37
C ARG A 153 0.04 3.34 30.26
N LEU A 154 -1.06 4.05 30.45
CA LEU A 154 -1.10 5.51 30.25
C LEU A 154 -0.26 6.24 31.29
N THR A 155 -0.29 5.81 32.53
CA THR A 155 0.51 6.42 33.61
C THR A 155 1.99 6.23 33.34
N ILE A 156 2.39 5.00 32.98
CA ILE A 156 3.80 4.69 32.69
C ILE A 156 4.25 5.38 31.40
N PHE A 157 3.39 5.43 30.37
CA PHE A 157 3.66 6.17 29.14
C PHE A 157 4.02 7.62 29.46
N LYS A 158 3.18 8.31 30.22
CA LYS A 158 3.43 9.71 30.63
C LYS A 158 4.71 9.86 31.40
N SER A 159 4.89 9.11 32.46
CA SER A 159 6.07 9.22 33.32
C SER A 159 7.39 8.97 32.60
N ARG A 160 7.42 7.98 31.66
CA ARG A 160 8.64 7.65 30.90
C ARG A 160 8.93 8.67 29.80
N LEU A 161 7.89 9.23 29.14
CA LEU A 161 8.09 10.23 28.10
C LEU A 161 8.35 11.65 28.62
N GLU A 162 7.77 12.02 29.77
CA GLU A 162 8.07 13.31 30.40
C GLU A 162 9.55 13.48 30.76
N ALA A 163 10.23 12.37 31.06
CA ALA A 163 11.67 12.36 31.34
C ALA A 163 12.55 12.47 30.07
N LEU A 164 11.95 12.39 28.88
CA LEU A 164 12.66 12.36 27.60
C LEU A 164 12.54 13.68 26.85
N SER A 165 13.60 14.01 26.14
CA SER A 165 13.65 15.12 25.20
C SER A 165 14.25 14.65 23.88
N PRO A 166 13.98 15.33 22.77
CA PRO A 166 14.63 15.05 21.48
C PRO A 166 16.15 15.19 21.57
N THR A 167 16.85 14.28 20.90
CA THR A 167 18.32 14.25 20.86
C THR A 167 18.88 15.10 19.72
N TRP A 168 20.19 15.14 19.58
CA TRP A 168 20.89 15.70 18.40
C TRP A 168 21.30 14.62 17.39
N GLU A 169 20.91 13.38 17.61
CA GLU A 169 21.25 12.26 16.74
C GLU A 169 20.42 12.27 15.45
N PRO A 170 20.97 11.73 14.36
CA PRO A 170 20.25 11.57 13.11
C PRO A 170 19.17 10.48 13.19
N THR A 171 18.19 10.56 12.33
CA THR A 171 17.12 9.57 12.22
C THR A 171 17.58 8.36 11.39
N HIS A 172 17.67 7.18 12.00
CA HIS A 172 17.94 5.91 11.33
C HIS A 172 16.67 5.05 11.33
N LEU A 173 15.77 5.39 10.43
CA LEU A 173 14.44 4.77 10.34
C LEU A 173 14.52 3.28 9.97
N ASP A 174 15.45 2.93 9.08
CA ASP A 174 15.71 1.55 8.68
C ASP A 174 16.11 0.67 9.86
N ARG A 175 17.06 1.14 10.67
CA ARG A 175 17.51 0.40 11.86
C ARG A 175 16.41 0.26 12.90
N ALA A 176 15.65 1.33 13.13
CA ALA A 176 14.57 1.32 14.09
C ALA A 176 13.49 0.30 13.70
N LEU A 177 13.08 0.27 12.44
CA LEU A 177 12.08 -0.68 11.95
C LEU A 177 12.59 -2.12 11.97
N ILE A 178 13.86 -2.36 11.60
CA ILE A 178 14.48 -3.68 11.66
C ILE A 178 14.56 -4.18 13.10
N ALA A 179 14.99 -3.33 14.03
CA ALA A 179 15.10 -3.66 15.45
C ALA A 179 13.72 -3.82 16.13
N ALA A 180 12.67 -3.25 15.54
CA ALA A 180 11.30 -3.37 16.05
C ALA A 180 10.67 -4.75 15.76
N VAL A 181 11.05 -5.41 14.66
CA VAL A 181 10.46 -6.71 14.26
C VAL A 181 10.64 -7.79 15.34
N PRO A 182 11.82 -7.99 15.94
CA PRO A 182 12.01 -8.97 16.99
C PRO A 182 11.25 -8.70 18.29
N SER A 183 10.70 -7.48 18.48
CA SER A 183 9.87 -7.18 19.66
C SER A 183 8.57 -7.95 19.67
N PHE A 184 8.11 -8.45 18.51
CA PHE A 184 6.95 -9.31 18.40
C PHE A 184 7.38 -10.76 18.64
N ASP A 185 7.28 -11.19 19.85
CA ASP A 185 7.64 -12.52 20.33
C ASP A 185 6.52 -13.57 20.16
N SER A 186 6.72 -14.74 20.76
CA SER A 186 5.74 -15.81 20.78
C SER A 186 4.43 -15.43 21.50
N SER A 187 4.47 -14.48 22.44
CA SER A 187 3.28 -14.04 23.18
C SER A 187 2.31 -13.23 22.31
N THR A 188 2.80 -12.69 21.21
CA THR A 188 2.03 -11.91 20.22
C THR A 188 1.74 -12.69 18.94
N ALA A 189 2.15 -13.95 18.84
CA ALA A 189 2.09 -14.75 17.61
C ALA A 189 0.69 -14.88 17.00
N THR A 190 -0.34 -14.97 17.84
CA THR A 190 -1.74 -15.10 17.42
C THR A 190 -2.46 -13.76 17.22
N LEU A 191 -1.80 -12.65 17.50
CA LEU A 191 -2.36 -11.32 17.44
C LEU A 191 -2.06 -10.64 16.09
N GLN A 192 -2.93 -9.70 15.70
CA GLN A 192 -2.63 -8.83 14.56
C GLN A 192 -1.50 -7.87 14.91
N LYS A 193 -0.34 -8.06 14.28
CA LYS A 193 0.87 -7.26 14.55
C LYS A 193 0.83 -5.95 13.79
N ARG A 194 1.04 -4.85 14.51
CA ARG A 194 1.04 -3.50 13.95
C ARG A 194 2.15 -2.65 14.52
N ILE A 195 2.84 -1.92 13.65
CA ILE A 195 3.82 -0.90 14.04
C ILE A 195 3.22 0.46 13.71
N HIS A 196 3.12 1.34 14.70
CA HIS A 196 2.78 2.75 14.53
C HIS A 196 4.07 3.56 14.56
N LEU A 197 4.44 4.12 13.43
CA LEU A 197 5.63 4.95 13.29
C LEU A 197 5.23 6.41 13.35
N ILE A 198 5.70 7.15 14.35
CA ILE A 198 5.43 8.57 14.52
C ILE A 198 6.73 9.34 14.29
N SER A 199 6.81 10.09 13.19
CA SER A 199 8.01 10.84 12.78
C SER A 199 7.61 11.99 11.84
N ASP A 200 8.47 12.98 11.70
CA ASP A 200 8.33 14.05 10.71
C ASP A 200 8.75 13.61 9.31
N LEU A 201 9.34 12.43 9.16
CA LEU A 201 9.79 11.84 7.89
C LEU A 201 10.59 12.79 7.02
N GLN A 202 11.59 13.46 7.61
CA GLN A 202 12.43 14.40 6.86
C GLN A 202 13.23 13.75 5.74
N GLU A 203 13.48 14.54 4.69
CA GLU A 203 14.49 14.17 3.68
C GLU A 203 15.85 13.99 4.35
N GLY A 204 16.45 12.80 4.18
CA GLY A 204 17.72 12.43 4.81
C GLY A 204 17.59 11.33 5.86
N ALA A 205 16.39 10.91 6.23
CA ALA A 205 16.19 9.69 6.99
C ALA A 205 16.75 8.50 6.20
N LYS A 206 17.59 7.69 6.85
CA LYS A 206 18.19 6.52 6.20
C LYS A 206 17.18 5.39 6.08
N LEU A 207 17.02 4.89 4.85
CA LEU A 207 16.10 3.80 4.49
C LEU A 207 16.81 2.65 3.75
N ASP A 208 18.13 2.76 3.56
CA ASP A 208 18.86 1.87 2.65
C ASP A 208 18.82 0.41 3.10
N ALA A 209 18.87 0.15 4.40
CA ALA A 209 18.83 -1.20 4.93
C ALA A 209 17.47 -1.90 4.73
N LEU A 210 16.37 -1.16 4.60
CA LEU A 210 15.04 -1.75 4.35
C LEU A 210 14.93 -2.37 2.96
N ARG A 211 15.74 -1.92 1.99
CA ARG A 211 15.73 -2.46 0.63
C ARG A 211 16.28 -3.88 0.55
N THR A 212 17.09 -4.29 1.52
CA THR A 212 17.77 -5.58 1.55
C THR A 212 17.04 -6.63 2.40
N ILE A 213 16.00 -6.23 3.13
CA ILE A 213 15.26 -7.11 4.04
C ILE A 213 13.87 -7.37 3.49
N ALA A 214 13.46 -8.63 3.50
CA ALA A 214 12.07 -9.00 3.24
C ALA A 214 11.22 -8.61 4.46
N TRP A 215 10.32 -7.63 4.30
CA TRP A 215 9.40 -7.22 5.35
C TRP A 215 8.42 -8.35 5.69
N PRO A 216 8.23 -8.70 6.97
CA PRO A 216 7.28 -9.73 7.36
C PRO A 216 5.85 -9.37 6.96
N ALA A 217 5.19 -10.22 6.17
CA ALA A 217 3.83 -9.97 5.67
C ALA A 217 2.78 -9.85 6.80
N GLU A 218 3.09 -10.37 7.99
CA GLU A 218 2.21 -10.36 9.17
C GLU A 218 2.22 -9.01 9.90
N ILE A 219 3.19 -8.13 9.63
CA ILE A 219 3.35 -6.86 10.33
C ILE A 219 2.87 -5.71 9.44
N THR A 220 1.80 -5.06 9.88
CA THR A 220 1.28 -3.87 9.22
C THR A 220 1.97 -2.62 9.75
N LEU A 221 2.58 -1.83 8.88
CA LEU A 221 3.16 -0.53 9.23
C LEU A 221 2.12 0.57 9.01
N GLN A 222 1.85 1.35 10.05
CA GLN A 222 1.05 2.58 9.98
C GLN A 222 1.94 3.78 10.28
N VAL A 223 1.97 4.72 9.36
CA VAL A 223 2.82 5.92 9.47
C VAL A 223 1.96 7.11 9.88
N HIS A 224 2.31 7.73 10.99
CA HIS A 224 1.73 8.96 11.52
C HIS A 224 2.74 10.10 11.30
N ARG A 225 2.56 10.81 10.21
CA ARG A 225 3.43 11.93 9.88
C ARG A 225 3.06 13.14 10.71
N ILE A 226 4.06 13.75 11.34
CA ILE A 226 3.92 14.98 12.10
C ILE A 226 4.55 16.13 11.32
N ASP A 227 3.72 17.09 10.92
CA ASP A 227 4.18 18.22 10.14
C ASP A 227 4.49 19.44 11.04
N ALA A 228 5.64 20.10 10.74
CA ALA A 228 5.98 21.38 11.33
C ALA A 228 5.07 22.49 10.76
N ALA A 229 4.76 23.48 11.56
CA ALA A 229 3.98 24.63 11.11
C ALA A 229 4.74 25.48 10.09
N VAL A 230 6.08 25.52 10.20
CA VAL A 230 6.97 26.26 9.31
C VAL A 230 8.00 25.31 8.73
N ASN A 231 8.14 25.31 7.39
CA ASN A 231 9.04 24.41 6.69
C ASN A 231 10.45 24.99 6.43
N ASP A 232 10.94 25.83 7.37
CA ASP A 232 12.29 26.41 7.27
C ASP A 232 13.33 25.44 7.85
N ASN A 233 13.84 24.56 7.01
CA ASN A 233 14.92 23.66 7.39
C ASN A 233 16.19 23.92 6.57
N LEU A 234 17.26 24.33 7.26
CA LEU A 234 18.58 24.47 6.68
C LEU A 234 19.40 23.22 6.97
N SER A 235 19.79 22.48 5.94
CA SER A 235 20.70 21.35 6.06
C SER A 235 22.06 21.65 5.43
N LEU A 236 23.13 21.23 6.12
CA LEU A 236 24.48 21.28 5.61
C LEU A 236 24.85 19.91 5.01
N ALA A 237 25.11 19.86 3.72
CA ALA A 237 25.59 18.66 3.08
C ALA A 237 26.97 18.89 2.47
N LEU A 238 27.87 17.93 2.66
CA LEU A 238 29.16 17.89 2.01
C LEU A 238 28.96 17.49 0.55
N ALA A 239 29.16 18.42 -0.38
CA ALA A 239 29.14 18.09 -1.80
C ALA A 239 30.56 17.66 -2.21
N ALA A 240 30.76 16.36 -2.47
CA ALA A 240 31.95 15.88 -3.12
C ALA A 240 31.96 16.36 -4.58
N SER A 241 32.81 17.30 -4.92
CA SER A 241 33.09 17.67 -6.33
C SER A 241 34.11 16.69 -6.89
N LEU A 242 33.74 15.94 -7.91
CA LEU A 242 34.68 15.19 -8.73
C LEU A 242 35.66 16.18 -9.39
N GLY A 243 36.89 16.27 -8.85
CA GLY A 243 37.95 16.90 -9.57
C GLY A 243 38.88 17.89 -8.86
N ARG A 244 38.56 18.39 -7.68
CA ARG A 244 39.51 19.12 -6.79
C ARG A 244 38.96 19.07 -5.36
N MET A 245 39.82 18.71 -4.40
CA MET A 245 39.49 18.78 -2.97
C MET A 245 39.33 20.24 -2.50
N THR A 246 38.21 20.84 -2.84
CA THR A 246 37.77 22.08 -2.20
C THR A 246 36.48 21.69 -1.45
N THR A 247 36.58 21.60 -0.15
CA THR A 247 35.43 21.46 0.77
C THR A 247 34.57 22.69 0.64
N ARG A 248 33.54 22.63 -0.19
CA ARG A 248 32.55 23.69 -0.35
C ARG A 248 31.29 23.28 0.40
N TRP A 249 30.99 23.95 1.48
CA TRP A 249 29.75 23.80 2.18
C TRP A 249 28.61 24.41 1.34
N LYS A 250 27.61 23.62 1.00
CA LYS A 250 26.38 24.11 0.38
C LYS A 250 25.26 24.06 1.41
N LEU A 251 24.72 25.23 1.72
CA LEU A 251 23.45 25.36 2.41
C LEU A 251 22.33 25.00 1.44
N ARG A 252 21.56 23.99 1.77
CA ARG A 252 20.35 23.62 1.06
C ARG A 252 19.15 23.99 1.93
N ALA A 253 18.34 24.94 1.46
CA ALA A 253 17.03 25.15 2.05
C ALA A 253 16.08 24.07 1.51
N CYS A 254 15.54 23.20 2.36
CA CYS A 254 14.44 22.30 2.00
C CYS A 254 13.15 23.12 2.02
N GLY A 255 12.77 23.67 0.87
CA GLY A 255 11.46 24.27 0.66
C GLY A 255 10.45 23.21 0.21
N PRO A 256 9.15 23.48 0.37
CA PRO A 256 8.10 22.55 -0.03
C PRO A 256 8.10 22.39 -1.57
N ARG A 257 7.91 21.15 -2.02
CA ARG A 257 7.43 20.85 -3.37
C ARG A 257 5.92 20.64 -3.33
#